data_23969c53b3c1ef51d24afa5fd3a2d5ea
#
_entry.id   23969c53b3c1ef51d24afa5fd3a2d5ea
#
_cell.length_a   1.000
_cell.length_b   1.000
_cell.length_c   1.000
_cell.angle_alpha   90.00
_cell.angle_beta   90.00
_cell.angle_gamma   90.00
#
_symmetry.space_group_name_H-M   'P 1'
#
loop_
_entity.id
_entity.type
_entity.pdbx_description
1 polymer ?
#
loop_
_entity_poly.entity_id
_entity_poly.type
_entity_poly.pdbx_seq_one_letter_code
_entity_poly.pdbx_strand_id
1 'polypeptide(L)'
;LAQLGLYIKARKKRRTIGELHFKVVSSDFFLPDYDEVKHIFEDGNSLEINQKKLIADVWEDLKFAYKFGSLIRLDEKLYSRLHAATRKRECEQGKLFTNKELGLDPEVVQTNVFTEHDIAQEKTVAEKFFKNLKIAVEQYAQVHRQAQDGAQGSTFLTSKTRDAITFLELLTTEYDVATANPPYTDSADFGPELKEFIEDNYKKPYKFHTNLYATFIKRCYDFTGKAGFIAMVHPPTFMYIKTFEDVRKFMIDKTHINFFVEWGYLGMFNPSARVDSALYILEKSNDQEKDAVFVKLNHLYETKRYDA
;
A
#
# COMPACT_ATOMS: atom_id res chain seq x y z
N LEU A 1 13.02 -14.82 -9.59
CA LEU A 1 13.29 -15.77 -8.49
C LEU A 1 12.20 -15.74 -7.42
N ALA A 2 11.75 -14.55 -6.92
CA ALA A 2 10.71 -14.45 -5.89
C ALA A 2 9.38 -15.08 -6.35
N GLN A 3 8.92 -14.79 -7.57
CA GLN A 3 7.70 -15.40 -8.14
C GLN A 3 7.80 -16.93 -8.20
N LEU A 4 8.95 -17.46 -8.65
CA LEU A 4 9.18 -18.90 -8.71
C LEU A 4 9.16 -19.54 -7.30
N GLY A 5 9.78 -18.88 -6.32
CA GLY A 5 9.77 -19.32 -4.93
C GLY A 5 8.35 -19.38 -4.34
N LEU A 6 7.54 -18.36 -4.58
CA LEU A 6 6.13 -18.31 -4.17
C LEU A 6 5.31 -19.42 -4.85
N TYR A 7 5.50 -19.61 -6.16
CA TYR A 7 4.81 -20.66 -6.91
C TYR A 7 5.15 -22.06 -6.38
N ILE A 8 6.45 -22.36 -6.16
CA ILE A 8 6.87 -23.64 -5.60
C ILE A 8 6.25 -23.87 -4.21
N LYS A 9 6.24 -22.84 -3.36
CA LYS A 9 5.67 -22.93 -2.01
C LYS A 9 4.16 -23.14 -2.04
N ALA A 10 3.45 -22.50 -2.93
CA ALA A 10 2.02 -22.69 -3.14
C ALA A 10 1.72 -24.12 -3.62
N ARG A 11 2.49 -24.63 -4.59
CA ARG A 11 2.33 -25.99 -5.10
C ARG A 11 2.63 -27.09 -4.08
N LYS A 12 3.54 -26.87 -3.14
CA LYS A 12 3.79 -27.82 -2.03
C LYS A 12 2.57 -27.98 -1.13
N LYS A 13 1.73 -26.97 -1.02
CA LYS A 13 0.52 -26.97 -0.17
C LYS A 13 -0.71 -27.53 -0.88
N ARG A 14 -0.82 -27.32 -2.19
CA ARG A 14 -1.97 -27.78 -3.00
C ARG A 14 -1.48 -28.46 -4.28
N ARG A 15 -1.94 -29.68 -4.56
CA ARG A 15 -1.57 -30.44 -5.78
C ARG A 15 -2.18 -29.85 -7.04
N THR A 16 -3.38 -29.27 -6.94
CA THR A 16 -4.08 -28.59 -8.03
C THR A 16 -4.21 -27.12 -7.64
N ILE A 17 -3.48 -26.26 -8.33
CA ILE A 17 -3.57 -24.81 -8.20
C ILE A 17 -3.99 -24.32 -9.58
N GLY A 18 -5.06 -23.54 -9.65
CA GLY A 18 -5.42 -22.80 -10.85
C GLY A 18 -4.31 -21.84 -11.28
N GLU A 19 -4.54 -21.06 -12.28
CA GLU A 19 -3.59 -20.05 -12.73
C GLU A 19 -3.32 -19.04 -11.60
N LEU A 20 -2.06 -18.93 -11.18
CA LEU A 20 -1.63 -18.00 -10.14
C LEU A 20 -0.94 -16.80 -10.78
N HIS A 21 -1.50 -15.64 -10.57
CA HIS A 21 -0.92 -14.38 -11.00
C HIS A 21 -0.12 -13.75 -9.86
N PHE A 22 1.21 -13.68 -10.02
CA PHE A 22 2.09 -13.01 -9.08
C PHE A 22 2.52 -11.67 -9.65
N LYS A 23 2.21 -10.58 -8.95
CA LYS A 23 2.77 -9.26 -9.22
C LYS A 23 3.89 -9.01 -8.19
N VAL A 24 5.14 -9.02 -8.62
CA VAL A 24 6.30 -8.73 -7.79
C VAL A 24 7.04 -7.55 -8.41
N VAL A 25 7.17 -6.49 -7.64
CA VAL A 25 7.83 -5.25 -8.05
C VAL A 25 8.86 -4.89 -6.98
N SER A 26 10.02 -4.40 -7.42
CA SER A 26 11.00 -3.76 -6.53
C SER A 26 10.71 -2.27 -6.49
N SER A 27 10.85 -1.64 -5.33
CA SER A 27 10.84 -0.18 -5.23
C SER A 27 12.15 0.46 -5.71
N ASP A 28 13.20 -0.36 -5.83
CA ASP A 28 14.49 0.04 -6.41
C ASP A 28 14.44 -0.11 -7.93
N PHE A 29 13.68 0.77 -8.58
CA PHE A 29 13.59 0.86 -10.03
C PHE A 29 13.96 2.27 -10.49
N PHE A 30 14.61 2.35 -11.65
CA PHE A 30 14.84 3.63 -12.29
C PHE A 30 13.51 4.20 -12.77
N LEU A 31 13.15 5.37 -12.29
CA LEU A 31 12.01 6.15 -12.77
C LEU A 31 12.54 7.26 -13.68
N PRO A 32 12.23 7.25 -14.97
CA PRO A 32 12.58 8.36 -15.87
C PRO A 32 11.83 9.63 -15.46
N ASP A 33 12.37 10.78 -15.83
CA ASP A 33 11.66 12.05 -15.64
C ASP A 33 10.35 12.07 -16.43
N TYR A 34 9.32 12.75 -15.90
CA TYR A 34 8.01 12.80 -16.56
C TYR A 34 8.13 13.35 -17.97
N ASP A 35 8.99 14.35 -18.19
CA ASP A 35 9.23 14.92 -19.51
C ASP A 35 9.75 13.93 -20.54
N GLU A 36 10.48 12.90 -20.10
CA GLU A 36 10.99 11.84 -20.98
C GLU A 36 9.90 10.85 -21.41
N VAL A 37 8.84 10.70 -20.60
CA VAL A 37 7.77 9.71 -20.82
C VAL A 37 6.42 10.33 -21.14
N LYS A 38 6.26 11.64 -21.04
CA LYS A 38 4.97 12.35 -21.24
C LYS A 38 4.34 12.02 -22.60
N HIS A 39 5.15 11.87 -23.66
CA HIS A 39 4.67 11.52 -24.99
C HIS A 39 3.97 10.14 -25.04
N ILE A 40 4.30 9.21 -24.12
CA ILE A 40 3.62 7.91 -23.99
C ILE A 40 2.15 8.12 -23.60
N PHE A 41 1.87 9.15 -22.79
CA PHE A 41 0.56 9.44 -22.26
C PHE A 41 -0.19 10.52 -23.01
N GLU A 42 0.52 11.45 -23.66
CA GLU A 42 -0.06 12.63 -24.31
C GLU A 42 -0.44 12.38 -25.77
N ASP A 43 0.37 11.60 -26.51
CA ASP A 43 0.20 11.40 -27.95
C ASP A 43 -0.95 10.43 -28.31
N GLY A 44 -1.44 9.64 -27.35
CA GLY A 44 -2.52 8.69 -27.55
C GLY A 44 -3.90 9.19 -27.12
N ASN A 45 -4.95 8.62 -27.72
CA ASN A 45 -6.35 8.87 -27.34
C ASN A 45 -6.82 7.99 -26.16
N SER A 46 -5.93 7.22 -25.54
CA SER A 46 -6.26 6.27 -24.47
C SER A 46 -6.58 6.93 -23.14
N LEU A 47 -6.06 8.14 -22.91
CA LEU A 47 -6.21 8.90 -21.68
C LEU A 47 -7.01 10.18 -21.91
N GLU A 48 -7.91 10.43 -20.97
CA GLU A 48 -8.62 11.70 -20.91
C GLU A 48 -7.74 12.84 -20.36
N ILE A 49 -8.05 14.09 -20.64
CA ILE A 49 -7.25 15.26 -20.22
C ILE A 49 -7.01 15.26 -18.70
N ASN A 50 -8.04 14.94 -17.89
CA ASN A 50 -7.91 14.86 -16.44
C ASN A 50 -6.99 13.71 -15.99
N GLN A 51 -6.99 12.59 -16.72
CA GLN A 51 -6.11 11.45 -16.45
C GLN A 51 -4.66 11.76 -16.79
N LYS A 52 -4.42 12.50 -17.89
CA LYS A 52 -3.07 12.98 -18.27
C LYS A 52 -2.48 13.89 -17.20
N LYS A 53 -3.28 14.83 -16.68
CA LYS A 53 -2.84 15.69 -15.58
C LYS A 53 -2.59 14.91 -14.30
N LEU A 54 -3.46 13.95 -13.96
CA LEU A 54 -3.32 13.14 -12.77
C LEU A 54 -2.03 12.31 -12.78
N ILE A 55 -1.69 11.66 -13.91
CA ILE A 55 -0.46 10.88 -14.00
C ILE A 55 0.78 11.77 -13.88
N ALA A 56 0.78 12.97 -14.45
CA ALA A 56 1.88 13.92 -14.31
C ALA A 56 2.13 14.27 -12.84
N ASP A 57 1.07 14.59 -12.11
CA ASP A 57 1.14 14.95 -10.68
C ASP A 57 1.62 13.77 -9.81
N VAL A 58 1.13 12.55 -10.08
CA VAL A 58 1.48 11.33 -9.32
C VAL A 58 2.89 10.86 -9.68
N TRP A 59 3.36 11.13 -10.90
CA TRP A 59 4.70 10.72 -11.35
C TRP A 59 5.81 11.37 -10.55
N GLU A 60 5.65 12.63 -10.20
CA GLU A 60 6.61 13.32 -9.33
C GLU A 60 6.66 12.71 -7.93
N ASP A 61 5.52 12.32 -7.38
CA ASP A 61 5.47 11.61 -6.09
C ASP A 61 6.16 10.23 -6.17
N LEU A 62 6.08 9.53 -7.31
CA LEU A 62 6.75 8.24 -7.53
C LEU A 62 8.29 8.35 -7.50
N LYS A 63 8.87 9.52 -7.77
CA LYS A 63 10.32 9.73 -7.67
C LYS A 63 10.88 9.44 -6.28
N PHE A 64 10.04 9.51 -5.26
CA PHE A 64 10.43 9.17 -3.89
C PHE A 64 10.27 7.67 -3.57
N ALA A 65 9.74 6.87 -4.51
CA ALA A 65 9.47 5.45 -4.29
C ALA A 65 10.74 4.66 -3.96
N TYR A 66 11.88 4.99 -4.57
CA TYR A 66 13.15 4.34 -4.27
C TYR A 66 13.65 4.60 -2.84
N LYS A 67 13.28 5.74 -2.24
CA LYS A 67 13.67 6.09 -0.86
C LYS A 67 12.74 5.48 0.19
N PHE A 68 11.43 5.55 -0.04
CA PHE A 68 10.41 5.26 0.96
C PHE A 68 9.61 3.99 0.66
N GLY A 69 9.80 3.41 -0.52
CA GLY A 69 9.16 2.15 -0.92
C GLY A 69 7.64 2.19 -0.75
N SER A 70 7.10 1.14 -0.14
CA SER A 70 5.67 1.00 0.09
C SER A 70 5.08 1.96 1.15
N LEU A 71 5.91 2.74 1.84
CA LEU A 71 5.45 3.75 2.81
C LEU A 71 4.86 5.00 2.14
N ILE A 72 5.05 5.19 0.84
CA ILE A 72 4.44 6.29 0.10
C ILE A 72 2.92 6.15 0.10
N ARG A 73 2.21 7.23 0.44
CA ARG A 73 0.75 7.29 0.52
C ARG A 73 0.16 7.92 -0.74
N LEU A 74 0.37 7.26 -1.88
CA LEU A 74 -0.18 7.69 -3.17
C LEU A 74 -1.66 7.37 -3.32
N ASP A 75 -2.16 6.37 -2.61
CA ASP A 75 -3.55 5.97 -2.55
C ASP A 75 -4.48 7.14 -2.20
N GLU A 76 -4.23 7.84 -1.12
CA GLU A 76 -5.06 8.99 -0.70
C GLU A 76 -5.06 10.11 -1.74
N LYS A 77 -3.89 10.44 -2.29
CA LYS A 77 -3.77 11.48 -3.32
C LYS A 77 -4.46 11.09 -4.63
N LEU A 78 -4.28 9.84 -5.05
CA LEU A 78 -4.88 9.32 -6.28
C LEU A 78 -6.41 9.29 -6.17
N TYR A 79 -6.94 8.69 -5.09
CA TYR A 79 -8.36 8.57 -4.90
C TYR A 79 -9.04 9.92 -4.73
N SER A 80 -8.49 10.83 -3.94
CA SER A 80 -9.07 12.18 -3.77
C SER A 80 -9.17 12.97 -5.09
N ARG A 81 -8.17 12.81 -5.97
CA ARG A 81 -8.16 13.47 -7.29
C ARG A 81 -9.09 12.80 -8.30
N LEU A 82 -9.16 11.46 -8.29
CA LEU A 82 -10.11 10.72 -9.13
C LEU A 82 -11.55 11.06 -8.75
N HIS A 83 -11.85 11.20 -7.46
CA HIS A 83 -13.15 11.65 -6.98
C HIS A 83 -13.51 13.06 -7.40
N ALA A 84 -12.58 14.00 -7.22
CA ALA A 84 -12.81 15.38 -7.63
C ALA A 84 -13.12 15.46 -9.14
N ALA A 85 -12.43 14.67 -9.95
CA ALA A 85 -12.65 14.59 -11.39
C ALA A 85 -14.03 13.98 -11.75
N THR A 86 -14.43 12.93 -11.03
CA THR A 86 -15.73 12.26 -11.26
C THR A 86 -16.90 13.17 -10.84
N ARG A 87 -16.83 13.77 -9.65
CA ARG A 87 -17.84 14.71 -9.17
C ARG A 87 -18.02 15.91 -10.11
N LYS A 88 -16.92 16.47 -10.60
CA LYS A 88 -16.97 17.58 -11.55
C LYS A 88 -17.73 17.18 -12.82
N ARG A 89 -17.50 15.98 -13.34
CA ARG A 89 -18.24 15.47 -14.53
C ARG A 89 -19.71 15.27 -14.26
N GLU A 90 -20.07 14.72 -13.10
CA GLU A 90 -21.47 14.47 -12.73
C GLU A 90 -22.21 15.78 -12.55
N CYS A 91 -21.57 16.81 -11.99
CA CYS A 91 -22.11 18.16 -11.94
C CYS A 91 -22.28 18.78 -13.34
N GLU A 92 -21.26 18.66 -14.21
CA GLU A 92 -21.32 19.18 -15.58
C GLU A 92 -22.37 18.46 -16.45
N GLN A 93 -22.67 17.20 -16.13
CA GLN A 93 -23.73 16.42 -16.79
C GLN A 93 -25.12 16.60 -16.17
N GLY A 94 -25.26 17.49 -15.17
CA GLY A 94 -26.56 17.78 -14.50
C GLY A 94 -27.06 16.62 -13.63
N LYS A 95 -26.19 15.65 -13.29
CA LYS A 95 -26.54 14.48 -12.45
C LYS A 95 -26.41 14.74 -10.95
N LEU A 96 -25.61 15.75 -10.58
CA LEU A 96 -25.41 16.18 -9.20
C LEU A 96 -25.45 17.71 -9.11
N PHE A 97 -26.09 18.22 -8.06
CA PHE A 97 -26.07 19.64 -7.75
C PHE A 97 -24.77 20.00 -7.02
N THR A 98 -24.25 21.17 -7.30
CA THR A 98 -23.10 21.70 -6.54
C THR A 98 -23.58 22.14 -5.15
N ASN A 99 -22.67 22.14 -4.16
CA ASN A 99 -22.95 22.60 -2.80
C ASN A 99 -23.49 24.03 -2.80
N LYS A 100 -23.07 24.87 -3.76
CA LYS A 100 -23.55 26.24 -3.96
C LYS A 100 -25.01 26.30 -4.40
N GLU A 101 -25.45 25.35 -5.23
CA GLU A 101 -26.83 25.22 -5.68
C GLU A 101 -27.74 24.65 -4.59
N LEU A 102 -27.18 23.86 -3.66
CA LEU A 102 -27.91 23.34 -2.50
C LEU A 102 -27.88 24.27 -1.30
N GLY A 103 -27.19 25.44 -1.38
CA GLY A 103 -27.06 26.39 -0.29
C GLY A 103 -26.33 25.87 0.95
N LEU A 104 -25.48 24.87 0.79
CA LEU A 104 -24.73 24.26 1.87
C LEU A 104 -23.34 24.91 2.04
N ASP A 105 -22.97 25.17 3.29
CA ASP A 105 -21.71 25.77 3.64
C ASP A 105 -20.57 24.76 3.36
N PRO A 106 -19.46 25.14 2.69
CA PRO A 106 -18.35 24.25 2.36
C PRO A 106 -17.71 23.55 3.56
N GLU A 107 -17.76 24.13 4.75
CA GLU A 107 -17.21 23.54 5.99
C GLU A 107 -18.05 22.38 6.55
N VAL A 108 -19.33 22.30 6.23
CA VAL A 108 -20.25 21.27 6.77
C VAL A 108 -20.16 19.95 5.99
N VAL A 109 -19.54 19.94 4.80
CA VAL A 109 -19.53 18.79 3.88
C VAL A 109 -18.33 17.86 4.08
N GLN A 110 -17.47 18.09 5.08
CA GLN A 110 -16.31 17.22 5.34
C GLN A 110 -16.62 15.91 6.09
N THR A 111 -17.85 15.70 6.51
CA THR A 111 -18.30 14.38 7.01
C THR A 111 -18.96 13.59 5.88
N ASN A 112 -18.16 13.15 4.92
CA ASN A 112 -18.62 12.21 3.91
C ASN A 112 -18.84 10.85 4.54
N VAL A 113 -20.08 10.49 4.76
CA VAL A 113 -20.47 9.09 4.94
C VAL A 113 -20.36 8.45 3.56
N PHE A 114 -19.20 7.87 3.25
CA PHE A 114 -19.02 7.07 2.05
C PHE A 114 -19.96 5.87 2.12
N THR A 115 -20.84 5.75 1.16
CA THR A 115 -21.69 4.58 1.03
C THR A 115 -20.90 3.44 0.38
N GLU A 116 -21.35 2.19 0.57
CA GLU A 116 -20.72 1.02 -0.11
C GLU A 116 -20.79 1.16 -1.64
N HIS A 117 -21.76 1.90 -2.15
CA HIS A 117 -21.89 2.22 -3.56
C HIS A 117 -20.80 3.18 -4.05
N ASP A 118 -20.43 4.19 -3.25
CA ASP A 118 -19.36 5.14 -3.58
C ASP A 118 -18.01 4.41 -3.65
N ILE A 119 -17.73 3.51 -2.71
CA ILE A 119 -16.50 2.70 -2.69
C ILE A 119 -16.40 1.78 -3.91
N ALA A 120 -17.52 1.17 -4.33
CA ALA A 120 -17.55 0.32 -5.52
C ALA A 120 -17.30 1.12 -6.81
N GLN A 121 -17.86 2.33 -6.91
CA GLN A 121 -17.60 3.23 -8.04
C GLN A 121 -16.13 3.69 -8.08
N GLU A 122 -15.54 4.01 -6.94
CA GLU A 122 -14.12 4.38 -6.83
C GLU A 122 -13.21 3.30 -7.38
N LYS A 123 -13.42 2.07 -6.94
CA LYS A 123 -12.65 0.92 -7.39
C LYS A 123 -12.71 0.78 -8.91
N THR A 124 -13.89 0.92 -9.47
CA THR A 124 -14.11 0.86 -10.93
C THR A 124 -13.41 2.00 -11.68
N VAL A 125 -13.40 3.22 -11.12
CA VAL A 125 -12.73 4.38 -11.74
C VAL A 125 -11.21 4.21 -11.70
N ALA A 126 -10.65 3.74 -10.60
CA ALA A 126 -9.22 3.46 -10.48
C ALA A 126 -8.77 2.32 -11.41
N GLU A 127 -9.51 1.22 -11.47
CA GLU A 127 -9.25 0.11 -12.40
C GLU A 127 -9.25 0.58 -13.86
N LYS A 128 -10.22 1.42 -14.24
CA LYS A 128 -10.30 2.01 -15.57
C LYS A 128 -9.09 2.92 -15.85
N PHE A 129 -8.68 3.71 -14.89
CA PHE A 129 -7.51 4.57 -14.99
C PHE A 129 -6.23 3.74 -15.25
N PHE A 130 -5.95 2.72 -14.44
CA PHE A 130 -4.79 1.84 -14.64
C PHE A 130 -4.85 1.05 -15.94
N LYS A 131 -6.05 0.60 -16.34
CA LYS A 131 -6.23 -0.04 -17.65
C LYS A 131 -5.86 0.90 -18.79
N ASN A 132 -6.31 2.15 -18.74
CA ASN A 132 -6.01 3.14 -19.77
C ASN A 132 -4.51 3.48 -19.83
N LEU A 133 -3.84 3.59 -18.66
CA LEU A 133 -2.39 3.78 -18.60
C LEU A 133 -1.63 2.63 -19.26
N LYS A 134 -2.01 1.39 -18.99
CA LYS A 134 -1.39 0.20 -19.59
C LYS A 134 -1.60 0.17 -21.12
N ILE A 135 -2.81 0.51 -21.58
CA ILE A 135 -3.11 0.61 -23.01
C ILE A 135 -2.22 1.67 -23.68
N ALA A 136 -2.06 2.85 -23.07
CA ALA A 136 -1.21 3.90 -23.62
C ALA A 136 0.25 3.43 -23.81
N VAL A 137 0.81 2.75 -22.78
CA VAL A 137 2.16 2.18 -22.85
C VAL A 137 2.28 1.10 -23.94
N GLU A 138 1.30 0.22 -24.08
CA GLU A 138 1.33 -0.82 -25.10
C GLU A 138 1.20 -0.25 -26.52
N GLN A 139 0.34 0.74 -26.73
CA GLN A 139 0.20 1.44 -28.02
C GLN A 139 1.51 2.13 -28.42
N TYR A 140 2.12 2.86 -27.49
CA TYR A 140 3.43 3.47 -27.72
C TYR A 140 4.49 2.43 -28.07
N ALA A 141 4.56 1.32 -27.32
CA ALA A 141 5.48 0.23 -27.59
C ALA A 141 5.28 -0.41 -28.97
N GLN A 142 4.04 -0.55 -29.44
CA GLN A 142 3.74 -1.11 -30.76
C GLN A 142 4.20 -0.19 -31.91
N VAL A 143 3.91 1.10 -31.80
CA VAL A 143 4.31 2.10 -32.81
C VAL A 143 5.83 2.14 -32.96
N HIS A 144 6.56 2.16 -31.83
CA HIS A 144 8.02 2.30 -31.86
C HIS A 144 8.78 1.00 -32.14
N ARG A 145 8.14 -0.18 -32.00
CA ARG A 145 8.73 -1.44 -32.51
C ARG A 145 8.74 -1.52 -34.04
N GLN A 146 7.80 -0.85 -34.68
CA GLN A 146 7.69 -0.84 -36.14
C GLN A 146 8.65 0.21 -36.80
N ALA A 147 9.02 1.23 -36.04
CA ALA A 147 10.02 2.21 -36.47
C ALA A 147 11.42 1.65 -36.16
N GLN A 148 12.15 1.20 -37.19
CA GLN A 148 13.44 0.52 -37.07
C GLN A 148 14.60 1.38 -36.53
N ASP A 149 14.41 2.67 -36.27
CA ASP A 149 15.42 3.59 -35.75
C ASP A 149 15.21 3.87 -34.24
N GLY A 150 16.18 3.45 -33.42
CA GLY A 150 16.22 3.79 -31.98
C GLY A 150 15.59 2.77 -31.02
N ALA A 151 15.39 1.53 -31.45
CA ALA A 151 14.63 0.48 -30.71
C ALA A 151 15.08 0.21 -29.25
N GLN A 152 16.36 0.41 -28.91
CA GLN A 152 16.84 0.08 -27.54
C GLN A 152 16.38 1.08 -26.48
N GLY A 153 16.45 2.39 -26.76
CA GLY A 153 16.03 3.43 -25.81
C GLY A 153 14.52 3.41 -25.56
N SER A 154 13.72 3.28 -26.61
CA SER A 154 12.27 3.19 -26.54
C SER A 154 11.80 1.96 -25.76
N THR A 155 12.44 0.81 -25.94
CA THR A 155 12.13 -0.43 -25.20
C THR A 155 12.46 -0.30 -23.72
N PHE A 156 13.56 0.36 -23.39
CA PHE A 156 13.96 0.61 -21.99
C PHE A 156 12.96 1.52 -21.29
N LEU A 157 12.64 2.68 -21.86
CA LEU A 157 11.66 3.63 -21.29
C LEU A 157 10.29 2.98 -21.12
N THR A 158 9.81 2.25 -22.11
CA THR A 158 8.53 1.54 -22.04
C THR A 158 8.51 0.51 -20.90
N SER A 159 9.59 -0.25 -20.73
CA SER A 159 9.70 -1.22 -19.63
C SER A 159 9.67 -0.53 -18.27
N LYS A 160 10.43 0.56 -18.11
CA LYS A 160 10.48 1.32 -16.86
C LYS A 160 9.16 2.00 -16.52
N THR A 161 8.50 2.55 -17.52
CA THR A 161 7.17 3.13 -17.38
C THR A 161 6.14 2.06 -16.93
N ARG A 162 6.23 0.86 -17.48
CA ARG A 162 5.37 -0.27 -17.07
C ARG A 162 5.62 -0.69 -15.62
N ASP A 163 6.88 -0.77 -15.20
CA ASP A 163 7.25 -1.09 -13.82
C ASP A 163 6.70 -0.03 -12.86
N ALA A 164 6.81 1.25 -13.19
CA ALA A 164 6.28 2.36 -12.41
C ALA A 164 4.74 2.32 -12.28
N ILE A 165 4.03 2.06 -13.38
CA ILE A 165 2.57 1.92 -13.37
C ILE A 165 2.14 0.71 -12.54
N THR A 166 2.86 -0.41 -12.66
CA THR A 166 2.59 -1.61 -11.86
C THR A 166 2.83 -1.35 -10.38
N PHE A 167 3.89 -0.64 -10.03
CA PHE A 167 4.16 -0.24 -8.65
C PHE A 167 3.06 0.67 -8.10
N LEU A 168 2.64 1.68 -8.85
CA LEU A 168 1.56 2.58 -8.50
C LEU A 168 0.24 1.80 -8.28
N GLU A 169 -0.11 0.89 -9.19
CA GLU A 169 -1.29 0.03 -9.05
C GLU A 169 -1.25 -0.79 -7.76
N LEU A 170 -0.08 -1.40 -7.43
CA LEU A 170 0.08 -2.19 -6.22
C LEU A 170 -0.04 -1.34 -4.94
N LEU A 171 0.46 -0.10 -4.95
CA LEU A 171 0.36 0.81 -3.82
C LEU A 171 -1.07 1.30 -3.54
N THR A 172 -1.92 1.27 -4.55
CA THR A 172 -3.29 1.78 -4.49
C THR A 172 -4.36 0.69 -4.46
N THR A 173 -3.94 -0.59 -4.57
CA THR A 173 -4.85 -1.73 -4.47
C THR A 173 -5.15 -2.04 -3.01
N GLU A 174 -6.42 -2.31 -2.69
CA GLU A 174 -6.81 -2.90 -1.43
C GLU A 174 -6.62 -4.42 -1.46
N TYR A 175 -6.17 -4.97 -0.34
CA TYR A 175 -5.87 -6.41 -0.18
C TYR A 175 -6.72 -7.04 0.91
N ASP A 176 -7.06 -8.32 0.74
CA ASP A 176 -7.72 -9.10 1.80
C ASP A 176 -6.75 -9.41 2.94
N VAL A 177 -5.45 -9.52 2.65
CA VAL A 177 -4.41 -9.80 3.63
C VAL A 177 -3.15 -8.98 3.33
N ALA A 178 -2.68 -8.23 4.32
CA ALA A 178 -1.40 -7.55 4.30
C ALA A 178 -0.44 -8.19 5.31
N THR A 179 0.77 -8.57 4.87
CA THR A 179 1.78 -9.15 5.76
C THR A 179 3.09 -8.40 5.68
N ALA A 180 3.75 -8.19 6.83
CA ALA A 180 5.04 -7.54 6.86
C ALA A 180 5.97 -8.09 7.96
N ASN A 181 7.25 -8.13 7.64
CA ASN A 181 8.35 -8.18 8.58
C ASN A 181 9.18 -6.90 8.35
N PRO A 182 8.78 -5.78 8.95
CA PRO A 182 9.39 -4.48 8.69
C PRO A 182 10.78 -4.35 9.35
N PRO A 183 11.59 -3.39 8.93
CA PRO A 183 12.78 -3.01 9.68
C PRO A 183 12.42 -2.52 11.10
N TYR A 184 13.28 -2.81 12.09
CA TYR A 184 13.09 -2.45 13.49
C TYR A 184 13.84 -1.18 13.89
N THR A 185 14.02 -0.27 12.93
CA THR A 185 14.76 0.98 13.09
C THR A 185 13.96 1.98 13.92
N ASP A 186 14.59 2.53 14.96
CA ASP A 186 14.03 3.59 15.78
C ASP A 186 14.11 4.95 15.08
N SER A 187 13.20 5.86 15.43
CA SER A 187 13.15 7.21 14.85
C SER A 187 14.40 8.05 15.12
N ALA A 188 15.18 7.71 16.13
CA ALA A 188 16.46 8.35 16.40
C ALA A 188 17.52 8.03 15.31
N ASP A 189 17.38 6.87 14.67
CA ASP A 189 18.31 6.40 13.63
C ASP A 189 17.83 6.71 12.21
N PHE A 190 16.72 7.44 12.06
CA PHE A 190 16.25 7.87 10.74
C PHE A 190 17.16 8.96 10.17
N GLY A 191 17.53 8.82 8.91
CA GLY A 191 18.10 9.95 8.18
C GLY A 191 17.10 11.12 8.08
N PRO A 192 17.56 12.36 7.88
CA PRO A 192 16.71 13.55 7.94
C PRO A 192 15.51 13.48 6.98
N GLU A 193 15.69 13.04 5.76
CA GLU A 193 14.62 12.94 4.77
C GLU A 193 13.56 11.91 5.16
N LEU A 194 13.98 10.73 5.66
CA LEU A 194 13.05 9.69 6.10
C LEU A 194 12.28 10.16 7.34
N LYS A 195 12.94 10.85 8.25
CA LYS A 195 12.34 11.38 9.47
C LYS A 195 11.24 12.39 9.14
N GLU A 196 11.54 13.37 8.29
CA GLU A 196 10.60 14.38 7.82
C GLU A 196 9.38 13.70 7.15
N PHE A 197 9.64 12.81 6.19
CA PHE A 197 8.58 12.08 5.49
C PHE A 197 7.66 11.30 6.45
N ILE A 198 8.24 10.57 7.42
CA ILE A 198 7.46 9.76 8.36
C ILE A 198 6.72 10.65 9.36
N GLU A 199 7.32 11.75 9.83
CA GLU A 199 6.64 12.68 10.70
C GLU A 199 5.42 13.32 10.02
N ASP A 200 5.56 13.75 8.79
CA ASP A 200 4.49 14.40 8.04
C ASP A 200 3.31 13.44 7.75
N ASN A 201 3.61 12.19 7.43
CA ASN A 201 2.59 11.24 6.97
C ASN A 201 2.04 10.31 8.05
N TYR A 202 2.78 10.07 9.15
CA TYR A 202 2.47 9.01 10.12
C TYR A 202 2.44 9.45 11.58
N LYS A 203 2.75 10.73 11.88
CA LYS A 203 2.77 11.24 13.26
C LYS A 203 1.37 11.41 13.83
N LYS A 204 0.44 11.94 13.04
CA LYS A 204 -0.94 12.20 13.50
C LYS A 204 -1.89 11.14 12.95
N PRO A 205 -2.96 10.77 13.70
CA PRO A 205 -3.23 11.13 15.10
C PRO A 205 -2.55 10.20 16.12
N TYR A 206 -2.02 9.02 15.72
CA TYR A 206 -1.64 7.92 16.62
C TYR A 206 -0.12 7.72 16.79
N LYS A 207 0.71 8.66 16.38
CA LYS A 207 2.18 8.68 16.58
C LYS A 207 2.92 7.43 16.06
N PHE A 208 2.56 6.95 14.88
CA PHE A 208 3.24 5.82 14.23
C PHE A 208 4.69 6.10 13.80
N HIS A 209 5.16 7.34 13.93
CA HIS A 209 6.48 7.82 13.49
C HIS A 209 7.64 7.40 14.40
N THR A 210 7.37 6.76 15.53
CA THR A 210 8.37 6.47 16.56
C THR A 210 9.32 5.34 16.21
N ASN A 211 8.90 4.41 15.35
CA ASN A 211 9.70 3.31 14.84
C ASN A 211 9.13 2.84 13.50
N LEU A 212 10.00 2.32 12.61
CA LEU A 212 9.55 1.85 11.29
C LEU A 212 8.50 0.76 11.39
N TYR A 213 8.61 -0.20 12.30
CA TYR A 213 7.58 -1.22 12.42
C TYR A 213 6.22 -0.64 12.80
N ALA A 214 6.19 0.42 13.63
CA ALA A 214 4.93 1.10 13.96
C ALA A 214 4.33 1.78 12.72
N THR A 215 5.16 2.45 11.90
CA THR A 215 4.76 3.01 10.61
C THR A 215 4.16 1.94 9.71
N PHE A 216 4.75 0.75 9.66
CA PHE A 216 4.25 -0.37 8.85
C PHE A 216 2.93 -0.96 9.39
N ILE A 217 2.64 -0.90 10.70
CA ILE A 217 1.30 -1.25 11.24
C ILE A 217 0.23 -0.40 10.55
N LYS A 218 0.45 0.92 10.53
CA LYS A 218 -0.49 1.84 9.86
C LYS A 218 -0.57 1.57 8.37
N ARG A 219 0.57 1.38 7.70
CA ARG A 219 0.58 1.15 6.26
C ARG A 219 -0.10 -0.16 5.86
N CYS A 220 0.12 -1.24 6.58
CA CYS A 220 -0.61 -2.49 6.36
C CYS A 220 -2.11 -2.33 6.58
N TYR A 221 -2.51 -1.57 7.61
CA TYR A 221 -3.91 -1.23 7.83
C TYR A 221 -4.52 -0.45 6.66
N ASP A 222 -3.77 0.50 6.08
CA ASP A 222 -4.24 1.28 4.92
C ASP A 222 -4.40 0.41 3.68
N PHE A 223 -3.48 -0.52 3.44
CA PHE A 223 -3.57 -1.49 2.34
C PHE A 223 -4.70 -2.52 2.49
N THR A 224 -5.18 -2.74 3.70
CA THR A 224 -6.15 -3.79 3.96
C THR A 224 -7.57 -3.27 3.76
N GLY A 225 -8.38 -3.99 3.02
CA GLY A 225 -9.80 -3.72 2.83
C GLY A 225 -10.61 -3.99 4.11
N LYS A 226 -11.89 -3.63 4.09
CA LYS A 226 -12.84 -3.88 5.20
C LYS A 226 -12.90 -5.38 5.50
N ALA A 227 -12.84 -5.76 6.78
CA ALA A 227 -12.77 -7.13 7.27
C ALA A 227 -11.56 -7.95 6.76
N GLY A 228 -10.54 -7.31 6.21
CA GLY A 228 -9.29 -7.96 5.82
C GLY A 228 -8.33 -8.10 7.00
N PHE A 229 -7.24 -8.84 6.79
CA PHE A 229 -6.32 -9.24 7.85
C PHE A 229 -4.94 -8.61 7.68
N ILE A 230 -4.31 -8.31 8.82
CA ILE A 230 -2.95 -7.79 8.90
C ILE A 230 -2.15 -8.76 9.75
N ALA A 231 -1.07 -9.32 9.21
CA ALA A 231 -0.18 -10.21 9.95
C ALA A 231 1.24 -9.63 9.98
N MET A 232 1.78 -9.45 11.18
CA MET A 232 3.09 -8.83 11.36
C MET A 232 3.95 -9.59 12.35
N VAL A 233 5.26 -9.44 12.18
CA VAL A 233 6.26 -9.89 13.15
C VAL A 233 7.27 -8.77 13.36
N HIS A 234 7.51 -8.42 14.62
CA HIS A 234 8.49 -7.42 15.06
C HIS A 234 8.71 -7.50 16.57
N PRO A 235 9.62 -6.69 17.17
CA PRO A 235 9.83 -6.69 18.61
C PRO A 235 8.57 -6.36 19.42
N PRO A 236 8.37 -6.97 20.61
CA PRO A 236 7.20 -6.76 21.45
C PRO A 236 7.22 -5.43 22.23
N THR A 237 8.24 -4.60 22.07
CA THR A 237 8.43 -3.36 22.83
C THR A 237 7.23 -2.42 22.77
N PHE A 238 6.49 -2.41 21.66
CA PHE A 238 5.28 -1.60 21.53
C PHE A 238 4.17 -1.96 22.55
N MET A 239 4.20 -3.16 23.10
CA MET A 239 3.22 -3.60 24.12
C MET A 239 3.44 -2.91 25.46
N TYR A 240 4.67 -2.56 25.80
CA TYR A 240 5.06 -2.22 27.17
C TYR A 240 5.42 -0.76 27.38
N ILE A 241 6.06 -0.12 26.38
CA ILE A 241 6.59 1.23 26.59
C ILE A 241 5.57 2.33 26.27
N LYS A 242 5.65 3.42 27.01
CA LYS A 242 4.69 4.54 26.94
C LYS A 242 4.65 5.20 25.55
N THR A 243 5.77 5.25 24.87
CA THR A 243 5.89 5.88 23.55
C THR A 243 4.90 5.30 22.52
N PHE A 244 4.51 4.02 22.65
CA PHE A 244 3.56 3.37 21.76
C PHE A 244 2.12 3.29 22.29
N GLU A 245 1.77 4.07 23.31
CA GLU A 245 0.42 4.11 23.88
C GLU A 245 -0.64 4.41 22.80
N ASP A 246 -0.40 5.41 21.95
CA ASP A 246 -1.33 5.79 20.89
C ASP A 246 -1.44 4.69 19.80
N VAL A 247 -0.33 3.99 19.51
CA VAL A 247 -0.34 2.84 18.58
C VAL A 247 -1.20 1.70 19.15
N ARG A 248 -1.04 1.36 20.45
CA ARG A 248 -1.88 0.35 21.10
C ARG A 248 -3.35 0.75 21.09
N LYS A 249 -3.65 2.02 21.39
CA LYS A 249 -5.00 2.54 21.31
C LYS A 249 -5.59 2.37 19.92
N PHE A 250 -4.83 2.69 18.86
CA PHE A 250 -5.26 2.45 17.50
C PHE A 250 -5.56 0.98 17.22
N MET A 251 -4.68 0.06 17.65
CA MET A 251 -4.88 -1.37 17.43
C MET A 251 -6.17 -1.87 18.10
N ILE A 252 -6.46 -1.40 19.32
CA ILE A 252 -7.66 -1.78 20.06
C ILE A 252 -8.92 -1.13 19.46
N ASP A 253 -8.86 0.17 19.12
CA ASP A 253 -10.03 0.93 18.68
C ASP A 253 -10.41 0.65 17.21
N LYS A 254 -9.45 0.26 16.37
CA LYS A 254 -9.62 0.17 14.91
C LYS A 254 -9.50 -1.23 14.35
N THR A 255 -9.04 -2.18 15.15
CA THR A 255 -8.88 -3.58 14.73
C THR A 255 -9.33 -4.52 15.82
N HIS A 256 -9.67 -5.75 15.41
CA HIS A 256 -9.83 -6.86 16.32
C HIS A 256 -8.53 -7.69 16.33
N ILE A 257 -8.00 -8.02 17.51
CA ILE A 257 -6.82 -8.89 17.66
C ILE A 257 -7.28 -10.34 17.64
N ASN A 258 -7.15 -11.03 16.50
CA ASN A 258 -7.53 -12.43 16.41
C ASN A 258 -6.54 -13.34 17.14
N PHE A 259 -5.24 -13.04 16.97
CA PHE A 259 -4.17 -13.88 17.47
C PHE A 259 -2.96 -13.04 17.83
N PHE A 260 -2.35 -13.31 18.97
CA PHE A 260 -1.14 -12.67 19.43
C PHE A 260 -0.20 -13.68 20.09
N VAL A 261 1.05 -13.76 19.64
CA VAL A 261 2.09 -14.60 20.23
C VAL A 261 3.29 -13.76 20.64
N GLU A 262 3.60 -13.75 21.91
CA GLU A 262 4.90 -13.31 22.42
C GLU A 262 5.87 -14.50 22.33
N TRP A 263 6.67 -14.53 21.27
CA TRP A 263 7.60 -15.64 21.00
C TRP A 263 8.77 -15.65 21.98
N GLY A 264 9.26 -14.46 22.35
CA GLY A 264 10.42 -14.26 23.20
C GLY A 264 11.73 -14.18 22.41
N TYR A 265 12.83 -14.30 23.14
CA TYR A 265 14.15 -13.82 22.77
C TYR A 265 14.91 -14.67 21.74
N LEU A 266 14.56 -15.93 21.55
CA LEU A 266 15.40 -16.87 20.80
C LEU A 266 14.69 -17.52 19.62
N GLY A 267 15.40 -17.52 18.50
CA GLY A 267 15.30 -18.57 17.49
C GLY A 267 14.12 -18.55 16.53
N MET A 268 13.28 -17.50 16.45
CA MET A 268 12.16 -17.51 15.51
C MET A 268 12.60 -17.71 14.05
N PHE A 269 13.62 -16.99 13.63
CA PHE A 269 14.11 -17.03 12.24
C PHE A 269 15.40 -17.85 12.09
N ASN A 270 16.23 -17.82 13.09
CA ASN A 270 17.52 -18.49 13.13
C ASN A 270 17.84 -18.79 14.61
N PRO A 271 18.28 -20.01 14.97
CA PRO A 271 18.69 -20.35 16.34
C PRO A 271 19.70 -19.40 16.97
N SER A 272 20.52 -18.77 16.14
CA SER A 272 21.52 -17.76 16.58
C SER A 272 20.99 -16.34 16.67
N ALA A 273 19.79 -16.05 16.15
CA ALA A 273 19.20 -14.71 16.17
C ALA A 273 18.59 -14.42 17.54
N ARG A 274 19.20 -13.49 18.26
CA ARG A 274 18.78 -13.07 19.61
C ARG A 274 17.89 -11.83 19.54
N VAL A 275 16.74 -11.96 18.90
CA VAL A 275 15.76 -10.87 18.77
C VAL A 275 14.48 -11.29 19.45
N ASP A 276 14.10 -10.54 20.48
CA ASP A 276 12.77 -10.70 21.09
C ASP A 276 11.70 -10.37 20.06
N SER A 277 10.73 -11.26 19.89
CA SER A 277 9.78 -11.18 18.80
C SER A 277 8.35 -11.43 19.27
N ALA A 278 7.43 -10.68 18.70
CA ALA A 278 6.01 -10.94 18.75
C ALA A 278 5.46 -11.08 17.33
N LEU A 279 4.47 -11.93 17.18
CA LEU A 279 3.70 -12.04 15.96
C LEU A 279 2.21 -11.92 16.29
N TYR A 280 1.46 -11.33 15.39
CA TYR A 280 0.03 -11.17 15.60
C TYR A 280 -0.74 -11.10 14.28
N ILE A 281 -2.04 -11.36 14.39
CA ILE A 281 -3.02 -11.20 13.32
C ILE A 281 -4.10 -10.25 13.83
N LEU A 282 -4.27 -9.14 13.10
CA LEU A 282 -5.33 -8.18 13.31
C LEU A 282 -6.35 -8.30 12.17
N GLU A 283 -7.61 -8.16 12.50
CA GLU A 283 -8.69 -7.98 11.52
C GLU A 283 -9.10 -6.51 11.50
N LYS A 284 -9.25 -5.92 10.32
CA LYS A 284 -9.77 -4.55 10.17
C LYS A 284 -11.26 -4.51 10.44
N SER A 285 -11.62 -4.67 11.70
CA SER A 285 -12.97 -4.75 12.22
C SER A 285 -13.03 -4.09 13.59
N ASN A 286 -14.16 -3.47 13.91
CA ASN A 286 -14.42 -2.89 15.23
C ASN A 286 -15.27 -3.84 16.12
N ASP A 287 -15.37 -5.11 15.76
CA ASP A 287 -16.17 -6.09 16.48
C ASP A 287 -15.47 -6.46 17.80
N GLN A 288 -15.98 -5.93 18.89
CA GLN A 288 -15.47 -6.14 20.26
C GLN A 288 -15.98 -7.44 20.90
N GLU A 289 -16.92 -8.15 20.25
CA GLU A 289 -17.52 -9.37 20.80
C GLU A 289 -16.73 -10.65 20.43
N LYS A 290 -15.75 -10.53 19.50
CA LYS A 290 -14.92 -11.65 19.09
C LYS A 290 -13.86 -12.00 20.13
N ASP A 291 -13.62 -13.27 20.34
CA ASP A 291 -12.55 -13.76 21.21
C ASP A 291 -11.16 -13.52 20.57
N ALA A 292 -10.20 -13.18 21.42
CA ALA A 292 -8.80 -13.02 21.05
C ALA A 292 -7.95 -14.14 21.69
N VAL A 293 -7.00 -14.69 20.93
CA VAL A 293 -6.07 -15.72 21.43
C VAL A 293 -4.71 -15.10 21.72
N PHE A 294 -4.27 -15.20 22.97
CA PHE A 294 -2.94 -14.74 23.40
C PHE A 294 -2.09 -15.92 23.85
N VAL A 295 -0.89 -16.03 23.30
CA VAL A 295 0.07 -17.08 23.64
C VAL A 295 1.39 -16.45 24.06
N LYS A 296 1.96 -16.90 25.18
CA LYS A 296 3.26 -16.45 25.69
C LYS A 296 4.22 -17.64 25.78
N LEU A 297 5.26 -17.62 24.94
CA LEU A 297 6.23 -18.70 24.81
C LEU A 297 7.61 -18.36 25.40
N ASN A 298 7.82 -17.14 25.89
CA ASN A 298 9.11 -16.64 26.34
C ASN A 298 9.70 -17.35 27.55
N HIS A 299 8.89 -18.12 28.27
CA HIS A 299 9.32 -18.93 29.44
C HIS A 299 9.60 -20.41 29.11
N LEU A 300 9.36 -20.83 27.84
CA LEU A 300 9.67 -22.18 27.41
C LEU A 300 11.17 -22.30 27.03
N TYR A 301 11.75 -23.44 27.34
CA TYR A 301 13.11 -23.75 26.90
C TYR A 301 13.17 -23.88 25.35
N GLU A 302 14.30 -23.53 24.76
CA GLU A 302 14.50 -23.52 23.31
C GLU A 302 14.01 -24.79 22.59
N THR A 303 14.28 -25.95 23.16
CA THR A 303 13.91 -27.27 22.61
C THR A 303 12.40 -27.52 22.59
N LYS A 304 11.61 -26.78 23.38
CA LYS A 304 10.16 -26.97 23.48
C LYS A 304 9.34 -25.92 22.72
N ARG A 305 9.98 -24.81 22.27
CA ARG A 305 9.28 -23.74 21.57
C ARG A 305 8.81 -24.10 20.17
N TYR A 306 9.53 -25.03 19.54
CA TYR A 306 9.21 -25.47 18.18
C TYR A 306 8.16 -26.59 18.16
N ASP A 307 7.91 -27.23 19.30
CA ASP A 307 6.96 -28.34 19.45
C ASP A 307 5.61 -27.89 20.03
N ALA A 308 5.50 -26.65 20.49
CA ALA A 308 4.29 -26.04 21.05
C ALA A 308 3.54 -25.18 20.03
#